data_f74385be0a19a6bafbcbc6b0a6992039
#
_entry.id   f74385be0a19a6bafbcbc6b0a6992039
#
_cell.length_a   1.000
_cell.length_b   1.000
_cell.length_c   1.000
_cell.angle_alpha   90.00
_cell.angle_beta   90.00
_cell.angle_gamma   90.00
#
_symmetry.space_group_name_H-M   'P 1'
#
loop_
_entity.id
_entity.type
_entity.pdbx_description
1 polymer ?
#
loop_
_entity_poly.entity_id
_entity_poly.type
_entity_poly.pdbx_seq_one_letter_code
_entity_poly.pdbx_strand_id
1 'polypeptide(L)'
;MVNFKLQLENESFSLIQTKTSHFEKLYSVAGNPVIWEQHPENDRWKREVFIKFFQIAMENTLGCFTIVDKTLDKFIGSTRFYSHDKIDNSIRVGYTFLSNKYWGTSVNLQIKKLMLDYAFRHIDKVYFDIGEENFRSRKATEKLGAVMHKKNSNGKLIYLLFKQDYVL
;
A
#
# COMPACT_ATOMS: atom_id res chain seq x y z
N MET A 1 11.57 5.04 -19.35
CA MET A 1 11.30 5.38 -17.92
C MET A 1 10.11 4.56 -17.46
N VAL A 2 10.20 3.89 -16.31
CA VAL A 2 9.09 3.05 -15.78
C VAL A 2 7.91 3.92 -15.40
N ASN A 3 6.71 3.55 -15.84
CA ASN A 3 5.48 4.27 -15.50
C ASN A 3 4.79 3.60 -14.31
N PHE A 4 5.09 3.99 -13.09
CA PHE A 4 4.43 3.47 -11.88
C PHE A 4 2.98 3.97 -11.68
N LYS A 5 2.44 4.78 -12.60
CA LYS A 5 1.06 5.28 -12.58
C LYS A 5 0.10 4.44 -13.45
N LEU A 6 0.57 3.33 -14.00
CA LEU A 6 -0.28 2.44 -14.80
C LEU A 6 -1.38 1.83 -13.94
N GLN A 7 -2.60 1.79 -14.46
CA GLN A 7 -3.67 1.02 -13.84
C GLN A 7 -3.30 -0.46 -13.81
N LEU A 8 -3.48 -1.09 -12.65
CA LEU A 8 -3.23 -2.51 -12.43
C LEU A 8 -4.55 -3.19 -12.07
N GLU A 9 -4.81 -4.37 -12.59
CA GLU A 9 -6.05 -5.08 -12.27
C GLU A 9 -5.96 -6.59 -12.43
N ASN A 10 -6.88 -7.29 -11.77
CA ASN A 10 -7.23 -8.68 -12.00
C ASN A 10 -8.76 -8.80 -12.22
N GLU A 11 -9.30 -10.00 -12.16
CA GLU A 11 -10.74 -10.23 -12.35
C GLU A 11 -11.59 -9.49 -11.31
N SER A 12 -11.14 -9.44 -10.05
CA SER A 12 -11.91 -8.95 -8.90
C SER A 12 -11.62 -7.51 -8.50
N PHE A 13 -10.37 -7.04 -8.70
CA PHE A 13 -9.91 -5.75 -8.19
C PHE A 13 -9.20 -4.93 -9.25
N SER A 14 -9.32 -3.60 -9.12
CA SER A 14 -8.49 -2.67 -9.88
C SER A 14 -7.84 -1.64 -8.98
N LEU A 15 -6.61 -1.26 -9.33
CA LEU A 15 -5.83 -0.18 -8.75
C LEU A 15 -5.82 0.95 -9.75
N ILE A 16 -6.70 1.93 -9.55
CA ILE A 16 -6.81 3.10 -10.44
C ILE A 16 -6.08 4.29 -9.82
N GLN A 17 -5.57 5.19 -10.66
CA GLN A 17 -4.94 6.41 -10.15
C GLN A 17 -5.91 7.19 -9.27
N THR A 18 -5.45 7.53 -8.07
CA THR A 18 -6.24 8.36 -7.14
C THR A 18 -6.41 9.76 -7.72
N LYS A 19 -7.63 10.27 -7.67
CA LYS A 19 -8.03 11.61 -8.09
C LYS A 19 -8.59 12.38 -6.90
N THR A 20 -8.58 13.71 -6.97
CA THR A 20 -9.16 14.56 -5.93
C THR A 20 -10.62 14.22 -5.64
N SER A 21 -11.39 13.88 -6.68
CA SER A 21 -12.80 13.45 -6.58
C SER A 21 -13.01 12.13 -5.82
N HIS A 22 -11.94 11.37 -5.54
CA HIS A 22 -12.04 10.13 -4.77
C HIS A 22 -12.03 10.35 -3.26
N PHE A 23 -11.75 11.58 -2.80
CA PHE A 23 -11.54 11.89 -1.39
C PHE A 23 -12.67 11.38 -0.49
N GLU A 24 -13.92 11.77 -0.74
CA GLU A 24 -15.05 11.43 0.14
C GLU A 24 -15.31 9.91 0.20
N LYS A 25 -15.21 9.22 -0.95
CA LYS A 25 -15.37 7.77 -1.00
C LYS A 25 -14.23 7.05 -0.27
N LEU A 26 -12.99 7.53 -0.35
CA LEU A 26 -11.86 6.97 0.39
C LEU A 26 -11.96 7.29 1.88
N TYR A 27 -12.39 8.51 2.23
CA TYR A 27 -12.58 8.88 3.62
C TYR A 27 -13.70 8.09 4.29
N SER A 28 -14.77 7.73 3.56
CA SER A 28 -15.82 6.85 4.10
C SER A 28 -15.29 5.47 4.54
N VAL A 29 -14.17 5.02 3.97
CA VAL A 29 -13.44 3.83 4.41
C VAL A 29 -12.47 4.17 5.53
N ALA A 30 -11.62 5.18 5.32
CA ALA A 30 -10.52 5.55 6.22
C ALA A 30 -11.00 6.16 7.55
N GLY A 31 -12.20 6.73 7.61
CA GLY A 31 -12.79 7.31 8.81
C GLY A 31 -13.16 6.30 9.91
N ASN A 32 -12.95 5.00 9.67
CA ASN A 32 -13.10 3.98 10.69
C ASN A 32 -11.83 3.86 11.54
N PRO A 33 -11.84 4.23 12.84
CA PRO A 33 -10.64 4.21 13.69
C PRO A 33 -10.00 2.82 13.81
N VAL A 34 -10.77 1.74 13.73
CA VAL A 34 -10.27 0.36 13.79
C VAL A 34 -9.17 0.08 12.75
N ILE A 35 -9.26 0.73 11.58
CA ILE A 35 -8.27 0.56 10.51
C ILE A 35 -6.86 0.97 10.97
N TRP A 36 -6.77 1.94 11.87
CA TRP A 36 -5.52 2.61 12.25
C TRP A 36 -4.99 2.21 13.64
N GLU A 37 -5.70 1.37 14.40
CA GLU A 37 -5.34 1.01 15.78
C GLU A 37 -3.88 0.55 15.95
N GLN A 38 -3.35 -0.22 14.99
CA GLN A 38 -1.97 -0.72 15.04
C GLN A 38 -0.98 0.17 14.24
N HIS A 39 -1.47 1.27 13.67
CA HIS A 39 -0.63 2.15 12.86
C HIS A 39 0.06 3.21 13.75
N PRO A 40 1.35 3.56 13.52
CA PRO A 40 2.02 4.62 14.28
C PRO A 40 1.27 5.95 14.27
N GLU A 41 0.61 6.27 13.16
CA GLU A 41 -0.28 7.43 13.04
C GLU A 41 -1.73 6.95 13.17
N ASN A 42 -2.14 6.61 14.39
CA ASN A 42 -3.41 5.97 14.69
C ASN A 42 -4.62 6.93 14.66
N ASP A 43 -4.41 8.21 14.44
CA ASP A 43 -5.43 9.25 14.34
C ASP A 43 -5.84 9.60 12.90
N ARG A 44 -5.36 8.86 11.90
CA ARG A 44 -5.72 9.07 10.48
C ARG A 44 -7.20 8.91 10.14
N TRP A 45 -8.00 8.35 11.03
CA TRP A 45 -9.46 8.33 10.91
C TRP A 45 -10.09 9.72 11.08
N LYS A 46 -9.39 10.67 11.73
CA LYS A 46 -9.83 12.05 11.85
C LYS A 46 -9.72 12.75 10.49
N ARG A 47 -10.78 13.47 10.12
CA ARG A 47 -10.87 14.09 8.79
C ARG A 47 -9.71 15.02 8.48
N GLU A 48 -9.35 15.88 9.42
CA GLU A 48 -8.25 16.84 9.28
C GLU A 48 -6.88 16.16 9.11
N VAL A 49 -6.67 14.99 9.73
CA VAL A 49 -5.46 14.19 9.56
C VAL A 49 -5.48 13.46 8.22
N PHE A 50 -6.63 12.90 7.84
CA PHE A 50 -6.78 12.24 6.55
C PHE A 50 -6.63 13.19 5.36
N ILE A 51 -7.07 14.45 5.48
CA ILE A 51 -6.85 15.48 4.46
C ILE A 51 -5.34 15.61 4.16
N LYS A 52 -4.50 15.74 5.19
CA LYS A 52 -3.03 15.83 5.02
C LYS A 52 -2.45 14.57 4.39
N PHE A 53 -2.88 13.40 4.86
CA PHE A 53 -2.48 12.11 4.29
C PHE A 53 -2.84 12.01 2.80
N PHE A 54 -4.03 12.45 2.42
CA PHE A 54 -4.51 12.43 1.05
C PHE A 54 -3.78 13.46 0.17
N GLN A 55 -3.50 14.67 0.68
CA GLN A 55 -2.71 15.68 -0.03
C GLN A 55 -1.32 15.15 -0.40
N ILE A 56 -0.60 14.54 0.56
CA ILE A 56 0.69 13.89 0.32
C ILE A 56 0.55 12.77 -0.74
N ALA A 57 -0.58 12.07 -0.75
CA ALA A 57 -0.85 11.05 -1.77
C ALA A 57 -0.98 11.66 -3.17
N MET A 58 -1.64 12.81 -3.29
CA MET A 58 -1.82 13.51 -4.57
C MET A 58 -0.51 14.11 -5.10
N GLU A 59 0.41 14.50 -4.23
CA GLU A 59 1.74 15.01 -4.58
C GLU A 59 2.72 13.89 -4.97
N ASN A 60 2.39 12.64 -4.68
CA ASN A 60 3.27 11.51 -4.98
C ASN A 60 3.40 11.26 -6.50
N THR A 61 4.60 11.44 -7.01
CA THR A 61 4.90 11.33 -8.45
C THR A 61 4.95 9.89 -8.98
N LEU A 62 5.03 8.88 -8.09
CA LEU A 62 5.23 7.47 -8.46
C LEU A 62 3.93 6.65 -8.55
N GLY A 63 2.79 7.23 -8.16
CA GLY A 63 1.49 6.56 -8.22
C GLY A 63 0.90 6.27 -6.86
N CYS A 64 -0.24 6.89 -6.63
CA CYS A 64 -1.15 6.55 -5.55
C CYS A 64 -2.40 5.93 -6.15
N PHE A 65 -2.82 4.80 -5.63
CA PHE A 65 -3.93 4.03 -6.18
C PHE A 65 -5.10 3.99 -5.21
N THR A 66 -6.27 4.24 -5.76
CA THR A 66 -7.55 3.84 -5.17
C THR A 66 -7.80 2.39 -5.52
N ILE A 67 -8.10 1.58 -4.52
CA ILE A 67 -8.42 0.16 -4.67
C ILE A 67 -9.92 0.02 -4.86
N VAL A 68 -10.32 -0.59 -5.96
CA VAL A 68 -11.72 -0.80 -6.33
C VAL A 68 -12.05 -2.29 -6.30
N ASP A 69 -13.09 -2.65 -5.60
CA ASP A 69 -13.76 -3.94 -5.75
C ASP A 69 -14.67 -3.87 -6.98
N LYS A 70 -14.30 -4.57 -8.05
CA LYS A 70 -15.01 -4.54 -9.34
C LYS A 70 -16.39 -5.18 -9.26
N THR A 71 -16.57 -6.15 -8.37
CA THR A 71 -17.85 -6.86 -8.21
C THR A 71 -18.91 -5.94 -7.57
N LEU A 72 -18.47 -5.13 -6.61
CA LEU A 72 -19.37 -4.24 -5.87
C LEU A 72 -19.36 -2.80 -6.41
N ASP A 73 -18.47 -2.48 -7.35
CA ASP A 73 -18.17 -1.12 -7.82
C ASP A 73 -17.92 -0.14 -6.66
N LYS A 74 -17.07 -0.57 -5.69
CA LYS A 74 -16.81 0.19 -4.47
C LYS A 74 -15.33 0.44 -4.26
N PHE A 75 -15.03 1.63 -3.76
CA PHE A 75 -13.70 1.94 -3.22
C PHE A 75 -13.54 1.26 -1.87
N ILE A 76 -12.49 0.48 -1.72
CA ILE A 76 -12.24 -0.33 -0.54
C ILE A 76 -10.96 0.04 0.20
N GLY A 77 -10.18 0.96 -0.34
CA GLY A 77 -8.94 1.42 0.27
C GLY A 77 -8.02 2.13 -0.70
N SER A 78 -6.77 2.28 -0.28
CA SER A 78 -5.71 2.92 -1.07
C SER A 78 -4.37 2.26 -0.80
N THR A 79 -3.44 2.41 -1.75
CA THR A 79 -2.04 1.96 -1.65
C THR A 79 -1.18 2.80 -2.59
N ARG A 80 0.16 2.77 -2.42
CA ARG A 80 1.04 3.53 -3.33
C ARG A 80 2.42 2.91 -3.48
N PHE A 81 3.05 3.26 -4.62
CA PHE A 81 4.49 3.21 -4.78
C PHE A 81 5.11 4.52 -4.29
N TYR A 82 6.29 4.49 -3.70
CA TYR A 82 7.03 5.68 -3.29
C TYR A 82 8.53 5.40 -3.18
N SER A 83 9.34 6.45 -3.11
CA SER A 83 10.81 6.37 -2.94
C SER A 83 11.49 5.38 -3.89
N HIS A 84 11.33 5.62 -5.21
CA HIS A 84 12.07 4.87 -6.23
C HIS A 84 13.54 5.28 -6.20
N ASP A 85 14.42 4.33 -5.93
CA ASP A 85 15.87 4.49 -5.97
C ASP A 85 16.43 3.75 -7.20
N LYS A 86 16.95 4.52 -8.16
CA LYS A 86 17.50 3.98 -9.40
C LYS A 86 18.87 3.33 -9.20
N ILE A 87 19.65 3.77 -8.20
CA ILE A 87 20.98 3.23 -7.90
C ILE A 87 20.81 1.87 -7.21
N ASP A 88 19.95 1.81 -6.20
CA ASP A 88 19.63 0.55 -5.49
C ASP A 88 18.71 -0.37 -6.31
N ASN A 89 18.18 0.11 -7.44
CA ASN A 89 17.16 -0.55 -8.26
C ASN A 89 15.96 -1.04 -7.43
N SER A 90 15.42 -0.13 -6.62
CA SER A 90 14.39 -0.44 -5.63
C SER A 90 13.23 0.55 -5.63
N ILE A 91 12.10 0.09 -5.09
CA ILE A 91 10.93 0.91 -4.82
C ILE A 91 10.32 0.51 -3.47
N ARG A 92 9.54 1.43 -2.87
CA ARG A 92 8.75 1.14 -1.68
C ARG A 92 7.29 0.97 -2.04
N VAL A 93 6.64 0.03 -1.37
CA VAL A 93 5.20 -0.20 -1.42
C VAL A 93 4.63 0.02 -0.02
N GLY A 94 3.61 0.86 0.10
CA GLY A 94 3.05 1.14 1.42
C GLY A 94 1.88 2.09 1.42
N TYR A 95 1.68 2.73 2.58
CA TYR A 95 0.53 3.60 2.83
C TYR A 95 -0.80 2.92 2.51
N THR A 96 -0.83 1.59 2.69
CA THR A 96 -1.99 0.77 2.36
C THR A 96 -2.97 0.76 3.51
N PHE A 97 -4.21 1.09 3.21
CA PHE A 97 -5.33 0.77 4.08
C PHE A 97 -6.43 0.09 3.27
N LEU A 98 -7.15 -0.79 3.94
CA LEU A 98 -8.31 -1.50 3.40
C LEU A 98 -9.44 -1.44 4.40
N SER A 99 -10.67 -1.40 3.90
CA SER A 99 -11.85 -1.60 4.74
C SER A 99 -11.68 -2.88 5.56
N ASN A 100 -11.99 -2.80 6.84
CA ASN A 100 -11.87 -3.94 7.77
C ASN A 100 -12.74 -5.15 7.37
N LYS A 101 -13.73 -4.95 6.52
CA LYS A 101 -14.55 -6.03 5.93
C LYS A 101 -13.74 -7.02 5.10
N TYR A 102 -12.58 -6.60 4.60
CA TYR A 102 -11.68 -7.44 3.78
C TYR A 102 -10.52 -8.03 4.58
N TRP A 103 -10.48 -7.80 5.90
CA TRP A 103 -9.42 -8.38 6.74
C TRP A 103 -9.62 -9.88 6.92
N GLY A 104 -8.51 -10.61 7.05
CA GLY A 104 -8.54 -12.07 7.14
C GLY A 104 -8.87 -12.79 5.84
N THR A 105 -9.06 -12.04 4.75
CA THR A 105 -9.29 -12.58 3.40
C THR A 105 -8.02 -12.52 2.54
N SER A 106 -8.08 -13.05 1.31
CA SER A 106 -6.98 -12.96 0.34
C SER A 106 -6.83 -11.59 -0.34
N VAL A 107 -7.71 -10.62 -0.06
CA VAL A 107 -7.77 -9.35 -0.81
C VAL A 107 -6.47 -8.57 -0.73
N ASN A 108 -5.91 -8.38 0.47
CA ASN A 108 -4.63 -7.67 0.61
C ASN A 108 -3.49 -8.36 -0.16
N LEU A 109 -3.46 -9.70 -0.17
CA LEU A 109 -2.49 -10.49 -0.93
C LEU A 109 -2.65 -10.24 -2.43
N GLN A 110 -3.88 -10.26 -2.95
CA GLN A 110 -4.17 -10.00 -4.37
C GLN A 110 -3.75 -8.59 -4.79
N ILE A 111 -4.04 -7.58 -3.96
CA ILE A 111 -3.62 -6.19 -4.21
C ILE A 111 -2.10 -6.08 -4.24
N LYS A 112 -1.42 -6.67 -3.25
CA LYS A 112 0.05 -6.66 -3.22
C LYS A 112 0.65 -7.42 -4.40
N LYS A 113 0.05 -8.55 -4.79
CA LYS A 113 0.48 -9.30 -5.96
C LYS A 113 0.44 -8.46 -7.24
N LEU A 114 -0.64 -7.73 -7.49
CA LEU A 114 -0.73 -6.81 -8.64
C LEU A 114 0.42 -5.80 -8.67
N MET A 115 0.74 -5.22 -7.51
CA MET A 115 1.82 -4.24 -7.40
C MET A 115 3.20 -4.88 -7.58
N LEU A 116 3.43 -6.03 -6.97
CA LEU A 116 4.72 -6.73 -7.02
C LEU A 116 4.98 -7.33 -8.41
N ASP A 117 3.98 -7.95 -9.03
CA ASP A 117 4.09 -8.46 -10.40
C ASP A 117 4.48 -7.35 -11.40
N TYR A 118 3.94 -6.16 -11.20
CA TYR A 118 4.31 -5.00 -12.01
C TYR A 118 5.71 -4.49 -11.66
N ALA A 119 5.99 -4.28 -10.37
CA ALA A 119 7.27 -3.74 -9.92
C ALA A 119 8.45 -4.62 -10.36
N PHE A 120 8.36 -5.92 -10.15
CA PHE A 120 9.45 -6.86 -10.47
C PHE A 120 9.70 -7.10 -11.97
N ARG A 121 8.88 -6.52 -12.85
CA ARG A 121 9.24 -6.42 -14.29
C ARG A 121 10.35 -5.39 -14.54
N HIS A 122 10.56 -4.46 -13.60
CA HIS A 122 11.37 -3.27 -13.82
C HIS A 122 12.44 -3.02 -12.77
N ILE A 123 12.30 -3.62 -11.57
CA ILE A 123 13.19 -3.42 -10.42
C ILE A 123 13.51 -4.74 -9.73
N ASP A 124 14.52 -4.74 -8.88
CA ASP A 124 15.04 -5.94 -8.24
C ASP A 124 14.65 -6.06 -6.77
N LYS A 125 14.29 -4.94 -6.13
CA LYS A 125 14.03 -4.87 -4.69
C LYS A 125 12.77 -4.08 -4.36
N VAL A 126 11.92 -4.62 -3.50
CA VAL A 126 10.80 -3.90 -2.91
C VAL A 126 10.98 -3.79 -1.41
N TYR A 127 10.85 -2.59 -0.88
CA TYR A 127 10.87 -2.32 0.56
C TYR A 127 9.47 -1.99 1.08
N PHE A 128 9.25 -2.35 2.36
CA PHE A 128 8.03 -2.01 3.10
C PHE A 128 8.43 -1.42 4.45
N ASP A 129 7.97 -0.20 4.74
CA ASP A 129 8.22 0.48 6.01
C ASP A 129 7.00 0.30 6.92
N ILE A 130 7.14 -0.47 8.00
CA ILE A 130 6.03 -0.89 8.84
C ILE A 130 6.30 -0.52 10.30
N GLY A 131 5.31 0.07 10.97
CA GLY A 131 5.40 0.32 12.41
C GLY A 131 5.61 -0.99 13.19
N GLU A 132 6.46 -0.95 14.21
CA GLU A 132 6.83 -2.13 15.00
C GLU A 132 5.61 -2.85 15.58
N GLU A 133 4.64 -2.08 16.08
CA GLU A 133 3.40 -2.59 16.68
C GLU A 133 2.31 -2.94 15.66
N ASN A 134 2.55 -2.71 14.36
CA ASN A 134 1.59 -3.04 13.31
C ASN A 134 1.70 -4.51 12.89
N PHE A 135 1.37 -5.41 13.81
CA PHE A 135 1.49 -6.87 13.64
C PHE A 135 0.70 -7.39 12.43
N ARG A 136 -0.46 -6.79 12.15
CA ARG A 136 -1.28 -7.15 10.99
C ARG A 136 -0.52 -6.91 9.68
N SER A 137 0.08 -5.73 9.54
CA SER A 137 0.86 -5.38 8.35
C SER A 137 2.15 -6.20 8.24
N ARG A 138 2.83 -6.44 9.38
CA ARG A 138 4.03 -7.28 9.43
C ARG A 138 3.75 -8.69 8.92
N LYS A 139 2.74 -9.36 9.49
CA LYS A 139 2.33 -10.72 9.07
C LYS A 139 1.91 -10.77 7.60
N ALA A 140 1.20 -9.75 7.12
CA ALA A 140 0.79 -9.69 5.72
C ALA A 140 2.01 -9.55 4.78
N THR A 141 3.02 -8.79 5.18
CA THR A 141 4.25 -8.57 4.40
C THR A 141 5.16 -9.80 4.43
N GLU A 142 5.27 -10.46 5.57
CA GLU A 142 6.01 -11.74 5.70
C GLU A 142 5.42 -12.85 4.83
N LYS A 143 4.09 -12.89 4.68
CA LYS A 143 3.42 -13.84 3.75
C LYS A 143 3.75 -13.62 2.28
N LEU A 144 4.25 -12.44 1.90
CA LEU A 144 4.74 -12.18 0.54
C LEU A 144 6.15 -12.71 0.30
N GLY A 145 6.82 -13.24 1.33
CA GLY A 145 8.22 -13.66 1.29
C GLY A 145 9.21 -12.55 1.70
N ALA A 146 8.72 -11.38 2.09
CA ALA A 146 9.60 -10.30 2.56
C ALA A 146 10.18 -10.62 3.95
N VAL A 147 11.46 -10.32 4.13
CA VAL A 147 12.18 -10.54 5.40
C VAL A 147 12.49 -9.20 6.07
N MET A 148 12.47 -9.20 7.39
CA MET A 148 12.87 -8.02 8.17
C MET A 148 14.37 -7.75 7.94
N HIS A 149 14.68 -6.57 7.41
CA HIS A 149 16.03 -6.17 7.02
C HIS A 149 16.70 -5.31 8.09
N LYS A 150 16.02 -4.27 8.56
CA LYS A 150 16.54 -3.36 9.61
C LYS A 150 15.43 -2.55 10.27
N LYS A 151 15.75 -1.94 11.40
CA LYS A 151 14.92 -0.90 12.05
C LYS A 151 15.53 0.47 11.71
N ASN A 152 14.70 1.42 11.31
CA ASN A 152 15.16 2.78 11.04
C ASN A 152 15.16 3.64 12.33
N SER A 153 15.72 4.85 12.25
CA SER A 153 15.79 5.80 13.37
C SER A 153 14.42 6.24 13.89
N ASN A 154 13.37 6.13 13.08
CA ASN A 154 11.99 6.51 13.44
C ASN A 154 11.19 5.33 14.02
N GLY A 155 11.84 4.22 14.39
CA GLY A 155 11.21 3.06 14.99
C GLY A 155 10.41 2.17 14.02
N LYS A 156 10.47 2.41 12.70
CA LYS A 156 9.83 1.53 11.72
C LYS A 156 10.74 0.36 11.37
N LEU A 157 10.14 -0.80 11.21
CA LEU A 157 10.79 -1.98 10.66
C LEU A 157 10.75 -1.89 9.13
N ILE A 158 11.90 -2.09 8.51
CA ILE A 158 12.05 -2.13 7.06
C ILE A 158 12.14 -3.59 6.65
N TYR A 159 11.15 -4.03 5.88
CA TYR A 159 11.14 -5.34 5.24
C TYR A 159 11.65 -5.21 3.82
N LEU A 160 12.34 -6.24 3.36
CA LEU A 160 12.92 -6.33 2.01
C LEU A 160 12.44 -7.62 1.33
N LEU A 161 12.04 -7.48 0.08
CA LEU A 161 11.72 -8.59 -0.82
C LEU A 161 12.55 -8.42 -2.09
N PHE A 162 13.36 -9.42 -2.42
CA PHE A 162 14.06 -9.48 -3.69
C PHE A 162 13.19 -10.13 -4.76
N LYS A 163 13.39 -9.71 -6.02
CA LYS A 163 12.71 -10.30 -7.17
C LYS A 163 12.88 -11.82 -7.26
N GLN A 164 14.07 -12.32 -7.00
CA GLN A 164 14.40 -13.75 -7.04
C GLN A 164 13.68 -14.58 -5.98
N ASP A 165 13.29 -13.95 -4.87
CA ASP A 165 12.62 -14.59 -3.73
C ASP A 165 11.09 -14.43 -3.80
N TYR A 166 10.61 -13.71 -4.82
CA TYR A 166 9.18 -13.48 -5.04
C TYR A 166 8.57 -14.67 -5.79
N VAL A 167 7.79 -15.50 -5.09
CA VAL A 167 7.12 -16.69 -5.60
C VAL A 167 5.65 -16.64 -5.21
N LEU A 168 4.81 -15.95 -5.99
CA LEU A 168 3.35 -15.91 -5.78
C LEU A 168 2.58 -16.17 -7.08
#